data_a07a66ae9e30221909a86f499e42b079
#
_entry.id   a07a66ae9e30221909a86f499e42b079
#
_cell.length_a   1.000
_cell.length_b   1.000
_cell.length_c   1.000
_cell.angle_alpha   90.00
_cell.angle_beta   90.00
_cell.angle_gamma   90.00
#
_symmetry.space_group_name_H-M   'P 1'
#
loop_
_entity.id
_entity.type
_entity.pdbx_description
1 polymer ?
#
loop_
_entity_poly.entity_id
_entity_poly.type
_entity_poly.pdbx_seq_one_letter_code
_entity_poly.pdbx_strand_id
1 'polypeptide(L)'
;MKEKKILLQKSIDKTDEVYQEWQSGTISAQEYLNHAIAQNWIDITQFTIDEKYSDSTEIYDALCDYIMDDIATDTGFSKIIYEYLIKAGSVSGKQLCLILYDQGVLAYDAEEISSLESNAVSPVSFLKDKIKNIEITPAQLALDPCSGSCVITDVKTGELLALVSYPGYDNNRLANTVDADYFASLNTDLSKPLYNYATQERTAPGSTFKMVSSVAGLATGVITLTTQIMDKGVYENISNHPRCWALNHGYTHGLINVSEALRDSCNYFFYDVGYRLATNNFSTSYDDATGISKIQEYASLLGLDETTGVEIEENDPQIADEYPVMAAIGQSNNNYATIQLGRYVSAIANDGNVYEYTLLSKVCDSDGNTLETYEPKVRNTVDVLDTTQWNAIHTGMRMVVEKLSTFNDFPIEVAGKTGTAQQSPNRPNHALFVGYAPYSDPEISIATRIAFGYTSHNAAEYAKNVFSYYFGVQDAEELLNGQAENVGESSNSFND
;
A
#
# COMPACT_ATOMS: atom_id res chain seq x y z
N MET A 1 -12.69 -29.80 8.82
CA MET A 1 -13.57 -30.94 8.50
C MET A 1 -13.89 -31.06 6.99
N LYS A 2 -14.30 -30.00 6.29
CA LYS A 2 -14.53 -30.06 4.81
C LYS A 2 -13.24 -30.31 4.04
N GLU A 3 -12.18 -29.58 4.36
CA GLU A 3 -10.85 -29.69 3.72
C GLU A 3 -10.18 -31.02 3.99
N LYS A 4 -10.35 -31.59 5.18
CA LYS A 4 -9.86 -32.92 5.58
C LYS A 4 -10.75 -34.09 5.12
N LYS A 5 -11.81 -33.77 4.33
CA LYS A 5 -12.77 -34.75 3.78
C LYS A 5 -13.52 -35.62 4.83
N ILE A 6 -13.52 -35.23 6.09
CA ILE A 6 -14.26 -35.89 7.16
C ILE A 6 -15.76 -35.70 6.96
N LEU A 7 -16.22 -34.56 6.51
CA LEU A 7 -17.60 -34.32 6.08
C LEU A 7 -17.78 -34.80 4.64
N LEU A 8 -18.59 -35.82 4.46
CA LEU A 8 -18.96 -36.37 3.16
C LEU A 8 -19.94 -35.46 2.44
N GLN A 9 -19.43 -34.40 1.83
CA GLN A 9 -20.22 -33.29 1.25
C GLN A 9 -21.31 -33.75 0.25
N LYS A 10 -21.09 -34.87 -0.43
CA LYS A 10 -22.06 -35.45 -1.37
C LYS A 10 -23.21 -36.19 -0.67
N SER A 11 -23.03 -36.57 0.59
CA SER A 11 -24.02 -37.28 1.41
C SER A 11 -24.89 -36.34 2.22
N ILE A 12 -24.51 -35.03 2.31
CA ILE A 12 -25.25 -34.06 3.09
C ILE A 12 -26.50 -33.65 2.34
N ASP A 13 -27.66 -33.90 2.94
CA ASP A 13 -28.91 -33.31 2.47
C ASP A 13 -29.03 -31.85 2.92
N LYS A 14 -28.92 -30.96 1.96
CA LYS A 14 -29.00 -29.53 2.23
C LYS A 14 -30.41 -29.04 2.56
N THR A 15 -31.43 -29.87 2.37
CA THR A 15 -32.84 -29.57 2.73
C THR A 15 -33.19 -30.08 4.14
N ASP A 16 -32.26 -30.79 4.79
CA ASP A 16 -32.42 -31.25 6.16
C ASP A 16 -32.56 -30.08 7.14
N GLU A 17 -33.50 -30.19 8.07
CA GLU A 17 -33.84 -29.12 9.02
C GLU A 17 -32.64 -28.77 9.91
N VAL A 18 -31.92 -29.75 10.45
CA VAL A 18 -30.75 -29.55 11.32
C VAL A 18 -29.60 -28.94 10.53
N TYR A 19 -29.45 -29.29 9.25
CA TYR A 19 -28.47 -28.64 8.38
C TYR A 19 -28.80 -27.16 8.19
N GLN A 20 -30.07 -26.81 7.99
CA GLN A 20 -30.52 -25.42 7.82
C GLN A 20 -30.36 -24.61 9.12
N GLU A 21 -30.67 -25.21 10.26
CA GLU A 21 -30.48 -24.60 11.58
C GLU A 21 -29.01 -24.35 11.88
N TRP A 22 -28.12 -25.28 11.47
CA TRP A 22 -26.66 -25.04 11.55
C TRP A 22 -26.19 -23.89 10.65
N GLN A 23 -26.70 -23.80 9.42
CA GLN A 23 -26.35 -22.70 8.52
C GLN A 23 -26.85 -21.34 9.04
N SER A 24 -27.98 -21.30 9.73
CA SER A 24 -28.52 -20.08 10.36
C SER A 24 -27.90 -19.76 11.73
N GLY A 25 -27.06 -20.65 12.28
CA GLY A 25 -26.41 -20.47 13.57
C GLY A 25 -27.34 -20.64 14.78
N THR A 26 -28.45 -21.36 14.62
CA THR A 26 -29.46 -21.56 15.68
C THR A 26 -29.23 -22.78 16.53
N ILE A 27 -28.36 -23.69 16.12
CA ILE A 27 -27.95 -24.88 16.88
C ILE A 27 -26.46 -24.91 17.18
N SER A 28 -26.06 -25.67 18.20
CA SER A 28 -24.68 -25.89 18.58
C SER A 28 -23.92 -26.81 17.61
N ALA A 29 -22.59 -26.70 17.61
CA ALA A 29 -21.73 -27.64 16.88
C ALA A 29 -21.96 -29.08 17.32
N GLN A 30 -22.21 -29.32 18.61
CA GLN A 30 -22.50 -30.64 19.17
C GLN A 30 -23.77 -31.22 18.57
N GLU A 31 -24.85 -30.46 18.52
CA GLU A 31 -26.13 -30.92 17.95
C GLU A 31 -25.98 -31.26 16.48
N TYR A 32 -25.31 -30.39 15.71
CA TYR A 32 -25.03 -30.65 14.30
C TYR A 32 -24.16 -31.89 14.07
N LEU A 33 -23.08 -32.09 14.86
CA LEU A 33 -22.18 -33.23 14.70
C LEU A 33 -22.85 -34.55 15.08
N ASN A 34 -23.64 -34.58 16.14
CA ASN A 34 -24.43 -35.78 16.51
C ASN A 34 -25.42 -36.14 15.40
N HIS A 35 -26.10 -35.17 14.83
CA HIS A 35 -27.00 -35.40 13.69
C HIS A 35 -26.23 -35.92 12.47
N ALA A 36 -25.08 -35.29 12.15
CA ALA A 36 -24.23 -35.66 11.02
C ALA A 36 -23.71 -37.10 11.13
N ILE A 37 -23.40 -37.58 12.37
CA ILE A 37 -23.03 -38.97 12.65
C ILE A 37 -24.23 -39.88 12.40
N ALA A 38 -25.39 -39.52 12.94
CA ALA A 38 -26.61 -40.32 12.77
C ALA A 38 -27.05 -40.47 11.30
N GLN A 39 -26.81 -39.44 10.49
CA GLN A 39 -27.11 -39.44 9.05
C GLN A 39 -26.00 -40.00 8.17
N ASN A 40 -24.91 -40.51 8.75
CA ASN A 40 -23.71 -40.96 8.03
C ASN A 40 -23.08 -39.92 7.12
N TRP A 41 -23.10 -38.66 7.55
CA TRP A 41 -22.41 -37.55 6.84
C TRP A 41 -20.92 -37.43 7.22
N ILE A 42 -20.48 -38.19 8.24
CA ILE A 42 -19.11 -38.26 8.74
C ILE A 42 -18.41 -39.50 8.20
N ASP A 43 -17.22 -39.32 7.65
CA ASP A 43 -16.33 -40.44 7.29
C ASP A 43 -15.55 -40.88 8.51
N ILE A 44 -16.06 -41.94 9.17
CA ILE A 44 -15.46 -42.50 10.37
C ILE A 44 -14.14 -43.25 10.11
N THR A 45 -13.74 -43.43 8.85
CA THR A 45 -12.47 -44.08 8.51
C THR A 45 -11.27 -43.11 8.62
N GLN A 46 -11.51 -41.82 8.83
CA GLN A 46 -10.48 -40.78 8.90
C GLN A 46 -9.88 -40.64 10.31
N PHE A 47 -10.45 -41.27 11.32
CA PHE A 47 -9.97 -41.23 12.72
C PHE A 47 -10.10 -42.59 13.39
N THR A 48 -9.33 -42.78 14.46
CA THR A 48 -9.28 -44.09 15.14
C THR A 48 -10.47 -44.24 16.08
N ILE A 49 -11.18 -45.38 15.96
CA ILE A 49 -12.23 -45.81 16.88
C ILE A 49 -11.75 -47.12 17.50
N ASP A 50 -11.68 -47.19 18.82
CA ASP A 50 -11.06 -48.30 19.54
C ASP A 50 -11.86 -49.61 19.49
N GLU A 51 -13.16 -49.55 19.20
CA GLU A 51 -14.02 -50.74 19.18
C GLU A 51 -14.69 -51.01 17.83
N LYS A 52 -14.89 -52.27 17.51
CA LYS A 52 -15.51 -52.72 16.25
C LYS A 52 -17.01 -52.40 16.13
N TYR A 53 -17.65 -52.09 17.23
CA TYR A 53 -19.07 -51.72 17.32
C TYR A 53 -19.22 -50.54 18.28
N SER A 54 -18.98 -49.36 17.78
CA SER A 54 -19.10 -48.12 18.55
C SER A 54 -20.50 -47.53 18.40
N ASP A 55 -21.04 -46.99 19.49
CA ASP A 55 -22.28 -46.24 19.47
C ASP A 55 -22.03 -44.77 19.00
N SER A 56 -23.10 -44.00 18.82
CA SER A 56 -22.99 -42.62 18.34
C SER A 56 -22.23 -41.71 19.28
N THR A 57 -22.18 -42.01 20.57
CA THR A 57 -21.47 -41.22 21.59
C THR A 57 -19.98 -41.48 21.49
N GLU A 58 -19.55 -42.71 21.35
CA GLU A 58 -18.15 -43.10 21.16
C GLU A 58 -17.58 -42.55 19.86
N ILE A 59 -18.38 -42.55 18.77
CA ILE A 59 -17.99 -41.92 17.49
C ILE A 59 -17.86 -40.42 17.65
N TYR A 60 -18.76 -39.77 18.39
CA TYR A 60 -18.69 -38.33 18.66
C TYR A 60 -17.45 -37.99 19.49
N ASP A 61 -17.14 -38.73 20.54
CA ASP A 61 -15.97 -38.50 21.38
C ASP A 61 -14.67 -38.65 20.57
N ALA A 62 -14.54 -39.75 19.79
CA ALA A 62 -13.39 -39.96 18.90
C ALA A 62 -13.25 -38.83 17.83
N LEU A 63 -14.37 -38.34 17.31
CA LEU A 63 -14.37 -37.19 16.40
C LEU A 63 -13.92 -35.91 17.10
N CYS A 64 -14.34 -35.69 18.34
CA CYS A 64 -13.89 -34.53 19.14
C CYS A 64 -12.40 -34.62 19.41
N ASP A 65 -11.87 -35.76 19.81
CA ASP A 65 -10.42 -35.96 20.03
C ASP A 65 -9.63 -35.68 18.75
N TYR A 66 -10.06 -36.20 17.61
CA TYR A 66 -9.45 -35.93 16.32
C TYR A 66 -9.47 -34.45 15.96
N ILE A 67 -10.60 -33.76 16.20
CA ILE A 67 -10.71 -32.31 15.96
C ILE A 67 -9.76 -31.55 16.90
N MET A 68 -9.67 -31.92 18.17
CA MET A 68 -8.79 -31.27 19.13
C MET A 68 -7.31 -31.45 18.77
N ASP A 69 -6.90 -32.64 18.34
CA ASP A 69 -5.53 -32.89 17.87
C ASP A 69 -5.20 -32.09 16.60
N ASP A 70 -6.12 -32.00 15.65
CA ASP A 70 -5.94 -31.22 14.43
C ASP A 70 -5.87 -29.69 14.73
N ILE A 71 -6.75 -29.18 15.60
CA ILE A 71 -6.76 -27.78 16.03
C ILE A 71 -5.50 -27.42 16.83
N ALA A 72 -5.00 -28.33 17.66
CA ALA A 72 -3.79 -28.11 18.46
C ALA A 72 -2.55 -27.87 17.59
N THR A 73 -2.54 -28.40 16.37
CA THR A 73 -1.46 -28.19 15.39
C THR A 73 -1.76 -27.09 14.37
N ASP A 74 -2.96 -26.53 14.35
CA ASP A 74 -3.36 -25.47 13.44
C ASP A 74 -2.82 -24.11 13.88
N THR A 75 -1.93 -23.56 13.06
CA THR A 75 -1.29 -22.26 13.35
C THR A 75 -2.25 -21.09 13.31
N GLY A 76 -3.32 -21.17 12.51
CA GLY A 76 -4.37 -20.15 12.44
C GLY A 76 -5.18 -20.10 13.72
N PHE A 77 -5.56 -21.28 14.24
CA PHE A 77 -6.26 -21.40 15.52
C PHE A 77 -5.37 -20.93 16.69
N SER A 78 -4.10 -21.34 16.71
CA SER A 78 -3.13 -20.91 17.72
C SER A 78 -2.99 -19.38 17.77
N LYS A 79 -2.97 -18.70 16.62
CA LYS A 79 -2.95 -17.23 16.55
C LYS A 79 -4.18 -16.58 17.21
N ILE A 80 -5.37 -17.15 16.99
CA ILE A 80 -6.61 -16.67 17.62
C ILE A 80 -6.54 -16.83 19.13
N ILE A 81 -6.05 -17.96 19.62
CA ILE A 81 -5.89 -18.21 21.07
C ILE A 81 -4.88 -17.22 21.67
N TYR A 82 -3.72 -17.01 21.05
CA TYR A 82 -2.73 -16.04 21.53
C TYR A 82 -3.27 -14.62 21.53
N GLU A 83 -4.01 -14.21 20.51
CA GLU A 83 -4.69 -12.90 20.48
C GLU A 83 -5.64 -12.75 21.67
N TYR A 84 -6.41 -13.77 21.99
CA TYR A 84 -7.31 -13.79 23.16
C TYR A 84 -6.55 -13.67 24.46
N LEU A 85 -5.46 -14.43 24.65
CA LEU A 85 -4.62 -14.40 25.84
C LEU A 85 -3.97 -13.03 26.05
N ILE A 86 -3.51 -12.39 24.98
CA ILE A 86 -2.94 -11.05 25.03
C ILE A 86 -4.01 -10.02 25.42
N LYS A 87 -5.17 -10.04 24.76
CA LYS A 87 -6.29 -9.13 25.05
C LYS A 87 -6.85 -9.29 26.47
N ALA A 88 -6.85 -10.53 26.98
CA ALA A 88 -7.25 -10.84 28.34
C ALA A 88 -6.19 -10.46 29.39
N GLY A 89 -5.00 -10.01 28.98
CA GLY A 89 -3.88 -9.69 29.88
C GLY A 89 -3.21 -10.92 30.51
N SER A 90 -3.53 -12.14 30.03
CA SER A 90 -2.91 -13.39 30.48
C SER A 90 -1.45 -13.50 30.01
N VAL A 91 -1.11 -12.84 28.91
CA VAL A 91 0.27 -12.64 28.42
C VAL A 91 0.54 -11.15 28.44
N SER A 92 1.49 -10.73 29.27
CA SER A 92 1.88 -9.33 29.41
C SER A 92 2.81 -8.88 28.28
N GLY A 93 2.86 -7.56 28.01
CA GLY A 93 3.79 -6.99 27.02
C GLY A 93 5.26 -7.33 27.34
N LYS A 94 5.64 -7.40 28.63
CA LYS A 94 6.97 -7.85 29.05
C LYS A 94 7.27 -9.29 28.63
N GLN A 95 6.32 -10.20 28.85
CA GLN A 95 6.48 -11.59 28.42
C GLN A 95 6.61 -11.69 26.91
N LEU A 96 5.84 -10.88 26.15
CA LEU A 96 6.00 -10.84 24.68
C LEU A 96 7.41 -10.40 24.27
N CYS A 97 7.97 -9.38 24.90
CA CYS A 97 9.35 -8.93 24.61
C CYS A 97 10.38 -10.03 24.94
N LEU A 98 10.22 -10.76 26.05
CA LEU A 98 11.12 -11.86 26.44
C LEU A 98 11.01 -13.06 25.48
N ILE A 99 9.81 -13.36 24.97
CA ILE A 99 9.59 -14.42 23.95
C ILE A 99 10.39 -14.16 22.68
N LEU A 100 10.64 -12.90 22.30
CA LEU A 100 11.44 -12.58 21.12
C LEU A 100 12.89 -13.08 21.24
N TYR A 101 13.46 -13.05 22.45
CA TYR A 101 14.76 -13.64 22.74
C TYR A 101 14.71 -15.17 22.76
N ASP A 102 13.69 -15.75 23.38
CA ASP A 102 13.53 -17.21 23.46
C ASP A 102 13.33 -17.84 22.08
N GLN A 103 12.70 -17.13 21.16
CA GLN A 103 12.51 -17.55 19.77
C GLN A 103 13.69 -17.21 18.85
N GLY A 104 14.72 -16.54 19.35
CA GLY A 104 15.87 -16.13 18.56
C GLY A 104 15.58 -15.03 17.52
N VAL A 105 14.45 -14.32 17.66
CA VAL A 105 14.15 -13.14 16.84
C VAL A 105 15.08 -12.00 17.18
N LEU A 106 15.39 -11.83 18.46
CA LEU A 106 16.42 -10.92 18.96
C LEU A 106 17.64 -11.71 19.43
N ALA A 107 18.83 -11.17 19.16
CA ALA A 107 20.08 -11.72 19.69
C ALA A 107 20.10 -11.59 21.23
N TYR A 108 20.58 -12.63 21.95
CA TYR A 108 20.59 -12.65 23.40
C TYR A 108 21.39 -11.48 23.96
N ASP A 109 20.74 -10.69 24.83
CA ASP A 109 21.35 -9.59 25.59
C ASP A 109 20.90 -9.63 27.05
N ALA A 110 21.86 -9.93 27.95
CA ALA A 110 21.57 -10.11 29.37
C ALA A 110 21.17 -8.79 30.09
N GLU A 111 21.68 -7.64 29.63
CA GLU A 111 21.39 -6.33 30.24
C GLU A 111 19.98 -5.89 29.86
N GLU A 112 19.60 -6.05 28.60
CA GLU A 112 18.25 -5.73 28.12
C GLU A 112 17.20 -6.64 28.76
N ILE A 113 17.45 -7.94 28.82
CA ILE A 113 16.57 -8.91 29.49
C ILE A 113 16.38 -8.51 30.97
N SER A 114 17.45 -8.22 31.69
CA SER A 114 17.37 -7.76 33.08
C SER A 114 16.60 -6.46 33.23
N SER A 115 16.74 -5.53 32.30
CA SER A 115 16.01 -4.26 32.27
C SER A 115 14.50 -4.46 32.05
N LEU A 116 14.12 -5.41 31.19
CA LEU A 116 12.71 -5.81 31.00
C LEU A 116 12.16 -6.52 32.24
N GLU A 117 12.89 -7.46 32.81
CA GLU A 117 12.47 -8.22 34.01
C GLU A 117 12.24 -7.31 35.22
N SER A 118 13.15 -6.36 35.42
CA SER A 118 13.06 -5.36 36.51
C SER A 118 12.04 -4.24 36.24
N ASN A 119 11.41 -4.17 35.06
CA ASN A 119 10.55 -3.08 34.58
C ASN A 119 11.29 -1.72 34.52
N ALA A 120 12.60 -1.70 34.36
CA ALA A 120 13.37 -0.47 34.14
C ALA A 120 13.05 0.15 32.77
N VAL A 121 12.68 -0.68 31.79
CA VAL A 121 12.23 -0.28 30.46
C VAL A 121 10.79 -0.77 30.23
N SER A 122 9.96 0.09 29.66
CA SER A 122 8.61 -0.33 29.27
C SER A 122 8.63 -1.19 28.01
N PRO A 123 7.74 -2.18 27.85
CA PRO A 123 7.66 -3.00 26.64
C PRO A 123 7.50 -2.16 25.35
N VAL A 124 6.73 -1.08 25.41
CA VAL A 124 6.51 -0.18 24.25
C VAL A 124 7.77 0.57 23.89
N SER A 125 8.53 1.12 24.86
CA SER A 125 9.80 1.78 24.59
C SER A 125 10.82 0.79 24.02
N PHE A 126 10.91 -0.40 24.64
CA PHE A 126 11.78 -1.47 24.17
C PHE A 126 11.52 -1.82 22.69
N LEU A 127 10.25 -2.09 22.32
CA LEU A 127 9.90 -2.45 20.94
C LEU A 127 10.17 -1.30 19.96
N LYS A 128 9.89 -0.04 20.36
CA LYS A 128 10.23 1.14 19.54
C LYS A 128 11.73 1.24 19.27
N ASP A 129 12.56 1.04 20.28
CA ASP A 129 14.02 1.10 20.13
C ASP A 129 14.53 -0.03 19.22
N LYS A 130 13.98 -1.24 19.35
CA LYS A 130 14.33 -2.38 18.49
C LYS A 130 13.92 -2.14 17.02
N ILE A 131 12.75 -1.55 16.78
CA ILE A 131 12.32 -1.17 15.43
C ILE A 131 13.22 -0.06 14.87
N LYS A 132 13.53 0.97 15.68
CA LYS A 132 14.41 2.07 15.29
C LYS A 132 15.81 1.60 14.90
N ASN A 133 16.34 0.66 15.64
CA ASN A 133 17.68 0.09 15.39
C ASN A 133 17.66 -1.00 14.29
N ILE A 134 16.52 -1.27 13.69
CA ILE A 134 16.34 -2.29 12.62
C ILE A 134 16.70 -3.72 13.11
N GLU A 135 16.54 -3.97 14.41
CA GLU A 135 16.72 -5.30 15.00
C GLU A 135 15.48 -6.17 14.85
N ILE A 136 14.31 -5.53 14.71
CA ILE A 136 13.01 -6.15 14.49
C ILE A 136 12.18 -5.27 13.58
N THR A 137 11.37 -5.88 12.72
CA THR A 137 10.47 -5.13 11.83
C THR A 137 9.05 -5.04 12.40
N PRO A 138 8.26 -4.03 12.04
CA PRO A 138 6.84 -3.99 12.40
C PRO A 138 6.07 -5.23 11.96
N ALA A 139 6.40 -5.81 10.80
CA ALA A 139 5.74 -7.01 10.28
C ALA A 139 5.95 -8.24 11.17
N GLN A 140 7.13 -8.39 11.80
CA GLN A 140 7.38 -9.46 12.77
C GLN A 140 6.52 -9.33 14.03
N LEU A 141 6.05 -8.13 14.33
CA LEU A 141 5.12 -7.84 15.42
C LEU A 141 3.65 -7.82 14.95
N ALA A 142 3.37 -8.18 13.70
CA ALA A 142 2.05 -8.07 13.08
C ALA A 142 1.45 -6.65 13.15
N LEU A 143 2.30 -5.63 13.09
CA LEU A 143 1.92 -4.23 13.11
C LEU A 143 1.83 -3.66 11.69
N ASP A 144 0.91 -2.73 11.49
CA ASP A 144 0.86 -1.83 10.35
C ASP A 144 1.33 -0.42 10.77
N PRO A 145 2.05 0.30 9.92
CA PRO A 145 2.57 -0.08 8.61
C PRO A 145 3.71 -1.10 8.70
N CYS A 146 3.81 -1.99 7.72
CA CYS A 146 4.79 -3.09 7.73
C CYS A 146 5.82 -3.03 6.61
N SER A 147 5.60 -2.22 5.59
CA SER A 147 6.54 -2.01 4.49
C SER A 147 6.41 -0.60 3.93
N GLY A 148 7.45 -0.15 3.26
CA GLY A 148 7.46 1.13 2.58
C GLY A 148 8.43 1.14 1.40
N SER A 149 8.28 2.12 0.54
CA SER A 149 9.17 2.34 -0.59
C SER A 149 9.28 3.82 -0.92
N CYS A 150 10.44 4.20 -1.43
CA CYS A 150 10.72 5.57 -1.85
C CYS A 150 11.58 5.55 -3.11
N VAL A 151 11.25 6.44 -4.03
CA VAL A 151 12.00 6.66 -5.27
C VAL A 151 12.28 8.15 -5.39
N ILE A 152 13.54 8.51 -5.62
CA ILE A 152 13.99 9.88 -5.78
C ILE A 152 14.71 9.99 -7.12
N THR A 153 14.29 10.95 -7.94
CA THR A 153 14.83 11.18 -9.28
C THR A 153 15.31 12.61 -9.42
N ASP A 154 16.45 12.84 -10.02
CA ASP A 154 16.85 14.14 -10.52
C ASP A 154 15.93 14.56 -11.67
N VAL A 155 15.23 15.67 -11.51
CA VAL A 155 14.19 16.11 -12.46
C VAL A 155 14.78 16.57 -13.79
N LYS A 156 16.01 17.08 -13.79
CA LYS A 156 16.68 17.66 -14.96
C LYS A 156 17.39 16.62 -15.81
N THR A 157 17.97 15.61 -15.15
CA THR A 157 18.76 14.56 -15.84
C THR A 157 18.00 13.26 -16.00
N GLY A 158 17.01 12.98 -15.14
CA GLY A 158 16.33 11.69 -15.08
C GLY A 158 17.10 10.63 -14.30
N GLU A 159 18.23 10.98 -13.68
CA GLU A 159 18.99 10.04 -12.83
C GLU A 159 18.19 9.56 -11.63
N LEU A 160 18.24 8.27 -11.40
CA LEU A 160 17.64 7.63 -10.23
C LEU A 160 18.58 7.80 -9.03
N LEU A 161 18.33 8.81 -8.19
CA LEU A 161 19.18 9.15 -7.05
C LEU A 161 19.02 8.18 -5.87
N ALA A 162 17.82 7.65 -5.66
CA ALA A 162 17.56 6.65 -4.65
C ALA A 162 16.38 5.76 -5.04
N LEU A 163 16.55 4.46 -4.76
CA LEU A 163 15.52 3.43 -4.90
C LEU A 163 15.49 2.61 -3.61
N VAL A 164 14.53 2.89 -2.74
CA VAL A 164 14.47 2.35 -1.38
C VAL A 164 13.29 1.41 -1.23
N SER A 165 13.58 0.22 -0.69
CA SER A 165 12.61 -0.79 -0.28
C SER A 165 12.79 -1.07 1.21
N TYR A 166 11.71 -1.01 1.99
CA TYR A 166 11.71 -1.34 3.41
C TYR A 166 10.69 -2.45 3.70
N PRO A 167 11.03 -3.45 4.51
CA PRO A 167 12.33 -3.68 5.14
C PRO A 167 13.40 -4.07 4.12
N GLY A 168 14.65 -3.73 4.42
CA GLY A 168 15.82 -4.11 3.66
C GLY A 168 16.56 -5.28 4.28
N TYR A 169 17.73 -5.58 3.74
CA TYR A 169 18.65 -6.62 4.24
C TYR A 169 20.11 -6.21 4.03
N ASP A 170 21.03 -6.86 4.75
CA ASP A 170 22.47 -6.59 4.61
C ASP A 170 23.04 -7.33 3.39
N ASN A 171 23.26 -6.60 2.31
CA ASN A 171 23.86 -7.11 1.08
C ASN A 171 25.27 -7.68 1.28
N ASN A 172 26.04 -7.16 2.26
CA ASN A 172 27.42 -7.61 2.48
C ASN A 172 27.46 -9.06 2.94
N ARG A 173 26.44 -9.52 3.67
CA ARG A 173 26.33 -10.92 4.11
C ARG A 173 25.98 -11.88 2.97
N LEU A 174 25.50 -11.37 1.84
CA LEU A 174 25.14 -12.15 0.66
C LEU A 174 26.16 -11.99 -0.48
N ALA A 175 27.10 -11.04 -0.38
CA ALA A 175 28.13 -10.78 -1.39
C ALA A 175 29.30 -11.76 -1.24
N ASN A 176 29.90 -12.15 -2.37
CA ASN A 176 31.07 -13.06 -2.46
C ASN A 176 30.81 -14.44 -1.84
N THR A 177 30.85 -14.56 -0.52
CA THR A 177 30.50 -15.80 0.21
C THR A 177 29.18 -15.60 0.90
N VAL A 178 28.14 -16.31 0.43
CA VAL A 178 26.79 -16.19 0.97
C VAL A 178 26.74 -16.77 2.37
N ASP A 179 26.29 -15.98 3.33
CA ASP A 179 25.89 -16.44 4.66
C ASP A 179 24.57 -17.23 4.54
N ALA A 180 24.69 -18.57 4.53
CA ALA A 180 23.56 -19.47 4.26
C ALA A 180 22.48 -19.39 5.33
N ASP A 181 22.85 -19.21 6.60
CA ASP A 181 21.89 -19.12 7.70
C ASP A 181 21.12 -17.80 7.63
N TYR A 182 21.81 -16.71 7.32
CA TYR A 182 21.18 -15.41 7.09
C TYR A 182 20.24 -15.44 5.89
N PHE A 183 20.66 -16.01 4.76
CA PHE A 183 19.80 -16.14 3.59
C PHE A 183 18.56 -16.99 3.89
N ALA A 184 18.71 -18.08 4.64
CA ALA A 184 17.57 -18.89 5.08
C ALA A 184 16.61 -18.10 5.98
N SER A 185 17.12 -17.26 6.89
CA SER A 185 16.32 -16.40 7.74
C SER A 185 15.51 -15.37 6.93
N LEU A 186 16.13 -14.73 5.91
CA LEU A 186 15.45 -13.79 5.03
C LEU A 186 14.30 -14.43 4.22
N ASN A 187 14.46 -15.69 3.80
CA ASN A 187 13.42 -16.42 3.07
C ASN A 187 12.21 -16.79 3.93
N THR A 188 12.39 -16.90 5.24
CA THR A 188 11.32 -17.25 6.18
C THR A 188 10.73 -16.03 6.89
N ASP A 189 11.35 -14.85 6.74
CA ASP A 189 10.90 -13.60 7.36
C ASP A 189 9.56 -13.17 6.76
N LEU A 190 8.57 -12.96 7.64
CA LEU A 190 7.22 -12.52 7.27
C LEU A 190 7.18 -11.13 6.64
N SER A 191 8.20 -10.31 6.90
CA SER A 191 8.35 -8.99 6.29
C SER A 191 8.84 -9.02 4.85
N LYS A 192 9.26 -10.21 4.36
CA LYS A 192 9.75 -10.44 2.98
C LYS A 192 10.84 -9.45 2.55
N PRO A 193 11.96 -9.34 3.27
CA PRO A 193 12.99 -8.32 2.97
C PRO A 193 13.68 -8.52 1.62
N LEU A 194 13.62 -9.72 1.02
CA LEU A 194 14.11 -9.99 -0.34
C LEU A 194 13.18 -9.47 -1.44
N TYR A 195 11.93 -9.15 -1.10
CA TYR A 195 10.97 -8.60 -2.05
C TYR A 195 11.16 -7.09 -2.19
N ASN A 196 11.42 -6.60 -3.40
CA ASN A 196 11.61 -5.18 -3.64
C ASN A 196 10.27 -4.44 -3.72
N TYR A 197 9.88 -3.81 -2.62
CA TYR A 197 8.62 -3.07 -2.52
C TYR A 197 8.57 -1.83 -3.43
N ALA A 198 9.71 -1.31 -3.90
CA ALA A 198 9.73 -0.15 -4.78
C ALA A 198 9.45 -0.51 -6.24
N THR A 199 9.88 -1.69 -6.70
CA THR A 199 9.76 -2.12 -8.10
C THR A 199 8.69 -3.18 -8.33
N GLN A 200 8.40 -4.00 -7.32
CA GLN A 200 7.51 -5.16 -7.48
C GLN A 200 6.13 -4.98 -6.85
N GLU A 201 6.03 -4.25 -5.73
CA GLU A 201 4.75 -4.07 -5.05
C GLU A 201 3.90 -3.00 -5.75
N ARG A 202 2.76 -3.42 -6.26
CA ARG A 202 1.83 -2.54 -6.97
C ARG A 202 0.61 -2.23 -6.11
N THR A 203 0.14 -0.99 -6.20
CA THR A 203 -1.11 -0.54 -5.56
C THR A 203 -1.83 0.44 -6.46
N ALA A 204 -3.14 0.61 -6.23
CA ALA A 204 -3.86 1.71 -6.84
C ALA A 204 -3.18 3.04 -6.47
N PRO A 205 -2.98 3.95 -7.41
CA PRO A 205 -2.33 5.24 -7.15
C PRO A 205 -3.26 6.20 -6.37
N GLY A 206 -4.55 5.94 -6.35
CA GLY A 206 -5.54 6.84 -5.76
C GLY A 206 -5.39 8.27 -6.32
N SER A 207 -5.55 9.26 -5.46
CA SER A 207 -5.54 10.68 -5.85
C SER A 207 -4.22 11.17 -6.48
N THR A 208 -3.12 10.41 -6.41
CA THR A 208 -1.90 10.76 -7.15
C THR A 208 -2.05 10.63 -8.66
N PHE A 209 -3.06 9.91 -9.14
CA PHE A 209 -3.37 9.79 -10.57
C PHE A 209 -4.10 11.02 -11.16
N LYS A 210 -4.63 11.91 -10.32
CA LYS A 210 -5.42 13.05 -10.75
C LYS A 210 -4.67 14.04 -11.65
N MET A 211 -3.34 14.09 -11.59
CA MET A 211 -2.55 14.86 -12.55
C MET A 211 -2.62 14.25 -13.95
N VAL A 212 -2.61 12.91 -14.09
CA VAL A 212 -2.86 12.24 -15.39
C VAL A 212 -4.21 12.65 -15.96
N SER A 213 -5.26 12.61 -15.13
CA SER A 213 -6.61 13.02 -15.52
C SER A 213 -6.70 14.50 -15.88
N SER A 214 -5.89 15.36 -15.24
CA SER A 214 -5.78 16.79 -15.58
C SER A 214 -5.13 16.97 -16.95
N VAL A 215 -4.04 16.25 -17.23
CA VAL A 215 -3.39 16.23 -18.55
C VAL A 215 -4.38 15.78 -19.61
N ALA A 216 -5.05 14.64 -19.41
CA ALA A 216 -6.05 14.10 -20.33
C ALA A 216 -7.19 15.09 -20.60
N GLY A 217 -7.73 15.68 -19.52
CA GLY A 217 -8.84 16.64 -19.60
C GLY A 217 -8.49 17.92 -20.34
N LEU A 218 -7.30 18.48 -20.07
CA LEU A 218 -6.82 19.70 -20.72
C LEU A 218 -6.39 19.45 -22.18
N ALA A 219 -5.67 18.38 -22.46
CA ALA A 219 -5.20 18.05 -23.80
C ALA A 219 -6.35 17.72 -24.75
N THR A 220 -7.38 17.01 -24.29
CA THR A 220 -8.58 16.72 -25.11
C THR A 220 -9.56 17.91 -25.21
N GLY A 221 -9.36 18.95 -24.41
CA GLY A 221 -10.25 20.12 -24.34
C GLY A 221 -11.60 19.83 -23.70
N VAL A 222 -11.80 18.67 -23.02
CA VAL A 222 -13.03 18.40 -22.26
C VAL A 222 -13.13 19.28 -21.01
N ILE A 223 -11.99 19.77 -20.55
CA ILE A 223 -11.89 20.92 -19.63
C ILE A 223 -10.88 21.92 -20.18
N THR A 224 -11.00 23.17 -19.74
CA THR A 224 -10.06 24.27 -20.00
C THR A 224 -9.64 24.88 -18.66
N LEU A 225 -8.67 25.77 -18.66
CA LEU A 225 -8.23 26.51 -17.47
C LEU A 225 -9.34 27.27 -16.77
N THR A 226 -10.37 27.69 -17.53
CA THR A 226 -11.54 28.44 -17.04
C THR A 226 -12.74 27.55 -16.74
N THR A 227 -12.67 26.25 -17.05
CA THR A 227 -13.76 25.33 -16.73
C THR A 227 -13.91 25.22 -15.22
N GLN A 228 -15.11 25.52 -14.74
CA GLN A 228 -15.51 25.33 -13.34
C GLN A 228 -16.57 24.25 -13.25
N ILE A 229 -16.42 23.33 -12.30
CA ILE A 229 -17.37 22.26 -12.03
C ILE A 229 -17.86 22.40 -10.59
N MET A 230 -19.20 22.35 -10.41
CA MET A 230 -19.82 22.43 -9.10
C MET A 230 -19.84 21.04 -8.45
N ASP A 231 -19.09 20.87 -7.37
CA ASP A 231 -19.16 19.67 -6.53
C ASP A 231 -20.51 19.63 -5.79
N LYS A 232 -21.36 18.65 -6.12
CA LYS A 232 -22.66 18.40 -5.49
C LYS A 232 -22.61 17.27 -4.46
N GLY A 233 -21.43 16.74 -4.20
CA GLY A 233 -21.19 15.63 -3.28
C GLY A 233 -21.43 14.25 -3.88
N VAL A 234 -22.55 14.01 -4.54
CA VAL A 234 -22.90 12.75 -5.22
C VAL A 234 -22.86 12.96 -6.73
N TYR A 235 -22.15 12.10 -7.45
CA TYR A 235 -22.09 12.16 -8.91
C TYR A 235 -23.17 11.27 -9.53
N GLU A 236 -24.25 11.88 -10.03
CA GLU A 236 -25.46 11.19 -10.44
C GLU A 236 -25.46 10.70 -11.90
N ASN A 237 -24.46 11.09 -12.72
CA ASN A 237 -24.45 10.77 -14.15
C ASN A 237 -24.13 9.31 -14.47
N ILE A 238 -23.72 8.50 -13.49
CA ILE A 238 -23.49 7.05 -13.62
C ILE A 238 -24.26 6.29 -12.53
N SER A 239 -24.59 5.03 -12.80
CA SER A 239 -25.57 4.25 -12.02
C SER A 239 -25.14 3.95 -10.57
N ASN A 240 -23.82 3.90 -10.28
CA ASN A 240 -23.33 3.63 -8.94
C ASN A 240 -23.22 4.88 -8.04
N HIS A 241 -23.56 6.07 -8.57
CA HIS A 241 -23.62 7.35 -7.86
C HIS A 241 -22.46 7.57 -6.88
N PRO A 242 -21.17 7.57 -7.35
CA PRO A 242 -20.05 7.70 -6.46
C PRO A 242 -20.04 9.05 -5.75
N ARG A 243 -19.49 9.06 -4.53
CA ARG A 243 -19.51 10.22 -3.64
C ARG A 243 -18.14 10.88 -3.57
N CYS A 244 -18.12 12.20 -3.54
CA CYS A 244 -16.92 12.94 -3.18
C CYS A 244 -16.62 12.72 -1.68
N TRP A 245 -15.36 12.56 -1.32
CA TRP A 245 -14.95 12.30 0.06
C TRP A 245 -15.42 13.42 1.02
N ALA A 246 -15.42 14.69 0.57
CA ALA A 246 -15.85 15.83 1.36
C ALA A 246 -17.29 15.68 1.92
N LEU A 247 -18.15 14.96 1.21
CA LEU A 247 -19.52 14.74 1.66
C LEU A 247 -19.58 13.88 2.94
N ASN A 248 -18.60 13.00 3.18
CA ASN A 248 -18.50 12.23 4.41
C ASN A 248 -18.18 13.13 5.62
N HIS A 249 -17.63 14.31 5.38
CA HIS A 249 -17.34 15.34 6.39
C HIS A 249 -18.41 16.45 6.44
N GLY A 250 -19.52 16.27 5.72
CA GLY A 250 -20.68 17.18 5.75
C GLY A 250 -20.53 18.45 4.92
N TYR A 251 -19.60 18.51 3.96
CA TYR A 251 -19.43 19.65 3.06
C TYR A 251 -19.20 19.22 1.60
N THR A 252 -19.14 20.19 0.69
CA THR A 252 -18.72 20.02 -0.72
C THR A 252 -17.68 21.08 -1.06
N HIS A 253 -16.90 20.84 -2.13
CA HIS A 253 -15.86 21.80 -2.55
C HIS A 253 -16.42 23.02 -3.29
N GLY A 254 -17.72 23.01 -3.64
CA GLY A 254 -18.33 24.11 -4.36
C GLY A 254 -17.93 24.19 -5.84
N LEU A 255 -17.87 25.39 -6.37
CA LEU A 255 -17.51 25.64 -7.78
C LEU A 255 -15.99 25.84 -7.87
N ILE A 256 -15.30 24.91 -8.51
CA ILE A 256 -13.83 24.84 -8.55
C ILE A 256 -13.32 24.57 -9.97
N ASN A 257 -12.12 25.08 -10.27
CA ASN A 257 -11.34 24.78 -11.48
C ASN A 257 -10.36 23.62 -11.25
N VAL A 258 -9.56 23.28 -12.28
CA VAL A 258 -8.62 22.12 -12.23
C VAL A 258 -7.56 22.26 -11.14
N SER A 259 -6.96 23.43 -10.94
CA SER A 259 -5.95 23.66 -9.89
C SER A 259 -6.55 23.53 -8.49
N GLU A 260 -7.73 24.11 -8.28
CA GLU A 260 -8.48 23.99 -7.03
C GLU A 260 -8.94 22.55 -6.78
N ALA A 261 -9.33 21.82 -7.85
CA ALA A 261 -9.71 20.41 -7.75
C ALA A 261 -8.53 19.51 -7.36
N LEU A 262 -7.32 19.80 -7.82
CA LEU A 262 -6.09 19.13 -7.37
C LEU A 262 -5.80 19.48 -5.91
N ARG A 263 -5.85 20.79 -5.54
CA ARG A 263 -5.69 21.28 -4.17
C ARG A 263 -6.55 20.52 -3.16
N ASP A 264 -7.84 20.43 -3.48
CA ASP A 264 -8.84 19.85 -2.59
C ASP A 264 -9.03 18.35 -2.79
N SER A 265 -8.23 17.75 -3.69
CA SER A 265 -8.38 16.34 -4.06
C SER A 265 -9.83 15.96 -4.39
N CYS A 266 -10.58 16.86 -5.07
CA CYS A 266 -12.01 16.71 -5.29
C CYS A 266 -12.31 15.52 -6.21
N ASN A 267 -12.93 14.47 -5.68
CA ASN A 267 -13.31 13.32 -6.51
C ASN A 267 -14.41 13.69 -7.52
N TYR A 268 -15.37 14.53 -7.12
CA TYR A 268 -16.48 14.92 -7.99
C TYR A 268 -16.00 15.57 -9.29
N PHE A 269 -15.03 16.50 -9.20
CA PHE A 269 -14.42 17.14 -10.36
C PHE A 269 -13.84 16.10 -11.33
N PHE A 270 -13.06 15.16 -10.81
CA PHE A 270 -12.41 14.14 -11.64
C PHE A 270 -13.38 13.05 -12.11
N TYR A 271 -14.45 12.77 -11.39
CA TYR A 271 -15.57 11.97 -11.93
C TYR A 271 -16.16 12.63 -13.18
N ASP A 272 -16.36 13.95 -13.13
CA ASP A 272 -16.89 14.71 -14.27
C ASP A 272 -15.88 14.73 -15.45
N VAL A 273 -14.57 14.83 -15.17
CA VAL A 273 -13.54 14.69 -16.21
C VAL A 273 -13.62 13.31 -16.87
N GLY A 274 -13.65 12.22 -16.10
CA GLY A 274 -13.78 10.86 -16.63
C GLY A 274 -15.08 10.67 -17.45
N TYR A 275 -16.17 11.22 -17.00
CA TYR A 275 -17.45 11.20 -17.72
C TYR A 275 -17.40 12.01 -19.02
N ARG A 276 -16.78 13.20 -19.03
CA ARG A 276 -16.59 14.02 -20.24
C ARG A 276 -15.70 13.33 -21.27
N LEU A 277 -14.66 12.63 -20.82
CA LEU A 277 -13.84 11.79 -21.70
C LEU A 277 -14.67 10.68 -22.35
N ALA A 278 -15.55 10.03 -21.58
CA ALA A 278 -16.44 8.95 -22.05
C ALA A 278 -17.61 9.43 -22.92
N THR A 279 -17.96 10.72 -22.87
CA THR A 279 -19.06 11.33 -23.63
C THR A 279 -18.58 12.33 -24.69
N ASN A 280 -17.29 12.39 -24.90
CA ASN A 280 -16.67 13.40 -25.78
C ASN A 280 -17.24 14.82 -25.48
N ASN A 281 -17.12 15.22 -24.22
CA ASN A 281 -17.65 16.47 -23.67
C ASN A 281 -19.17 16.65 -23.87
N PHE A 282 -19.94 15.64 -23.49
CA PHE A 282 -21.41 15.55 -23.62
C PHE A 282 -21.94 15.57 -25.05
N SER A 283 -21.08 15.38 -26.07
CA SER A 283 -21.51 15.36 -27.46
C SER A 283 -21.99 14.00 -27.95
N THR A 284 -21.63 12.93 -27.24
CA THR A 284 -22.06 11.54 -27.51
C THR A 284 -22.68 10.92 -26.26
N SER A 285 -23.35 9.78 -26.44
CA SER A 285 -23.75 8.94 -25.30
C SER A 285 -22.52 8.45 -24.55
N TYR A 286 -22.68 8.16 -23.27
CA TYR A 286 -21.63 7.60 -22.42
C TYR A 286 -21.17 6.24 -22.94
N ASP A 287 -19.85 6.08 -23.09
CA ASP A 287 -19.19 4.87 -23.56
C ASP A 287 -17.89 4.64 -22.79
N ASP A 288 -17.86 3.56 -22.01
CA ASP A 288 -16.71 3.19 -21.17
C ASP A 288 -15.44 3.04 -22.01
N ALA A 289 -15.50 2.38 -23.17
CA ALA A 289 -14.35 2.12 -24.02
C ALA A 289 -13.69 3.41 -24.53
N THR A 290 -14.50 4.39 -24.89
CA THR A 290 -14.03 5.72 -25.34
C THR A 290 -13.34 6.45 -24.20
N GLY A 291 -13.92 6.45 -23.00
CA GLY A 291 -13.34 7.11 -21.82
C GLY A 291 -12.03 6.46 -21.37
N ILE A 292 -12.02 5.14 -21.29
CA ILE A 292 -10.84 4.35 -20.93
C ILE A 292 -9.71 4.56 -21.95
N SER A 293 -9.99 4.46 -23.23
CA SER A 293 -8.96 4.65 -24.29
C SER A 293 -8.25 5.99 -24.16
N LYS A 294 -8.97 7.07 -23.83
CA LYS A 294 -8.37 8.39 -23.61
C LYS A 294 -7.53 8.44 -22.32
N ILE A 295 -8.00 7.85 -21.22
CA ILE A 295 -7.20 7.77 -19.98
C ILE A 295 -5.92 6.98 -20.22
N GLN A 296 -6.01 5.85 -20.92
CA GLN A 296 -4.85 5.02 -21.27
C GLN A 296 -3.86 5.78 -22.15
N GLU A 297 -4.33 6.51 -23.16
CA GLU A 297 -3.50 7.33 -24.04
C GLU A 297 -2.62 8.30 -23.23
N TYR A 298 -3.20 9.08 -22.34
CA TYR A 298 -2.43 10.09 -21.57
C TYR A 298 -1.62 9.49 -20.42
N ALA A 299 -2.07 8.38 -19.84
CA ALA A 299 -1.28 7.62 -18.89
C ALA A 299 -0.02 7.01 -19.56
N SER A 300 -0.17 6.46 -20.78
CA SER A 300 0.93 5.93 -21.57
C SER A 300 1.93 7.03 -21.98
N LEU A 301 1.43 8.20 -22.38
CA LEU A 301 2.30 9.35 -22.68
C LEU A 301 3.16 9.75 -21.47
N LEU A 302 2.64 9.58 -20.25
CA LEU A 302 3.35 9.85 -18.99
C LEU A 302 4.15 8.64 -18.48
N GLY A 303 4.27 7.57 -19.29
CA GLY A 303 5.10 6.41 -19.02
C GLY A 303 4.52 5.43 -18.01
N LEU A 304 3.19 5.35 -17.88
CA LEU A 304 2.52 4.44 -16.95
C LEU A 304 2.03 3.14 -17.60
N ASP A 305 2.44 2.84 -18.82
CA ASP A 305 2.02 1.65 -19.58
C ASP A 305 3.07 0.54 -19.63
N GLU A 306 4.28 0.81 -19.17
CA GLU A 306 5.38 -0.15 -19.21
C GLU A 306 6.33 0.02 -18.02
N THR A 307 7.22 -0.95 -17.84
CA THR A 307 8.32 -0.89 -16.87
C THR A 307 9.24 0.29 -17.14
N THR A 308 9.97 0.73 -16.12
CA THR A 308 10.78 1.95 -16.18
C THR A 308 12.12 1.77 -16.89
N GLY A 309 12.56 0.53 -17.09
CA GLY A 309 13.82 0.18 -17.75
C GLY A 309 14.96 -0.21 -16.82
N VAL A 310 14.75 -0.17 -15.48
CA VAL A 310 15.79 -0.58 -14.54
C VAL A 310 16.20 -2.04 -14.72
N GLU A 311 17.45 -2.36 -14.45
CA GLU A 311 18.08 -3.67 -14.71
C GLU A 311 17.72 -4.74 -13.67
N ILE A 312 16.85 -4.42 -12.72
CA ILE A 312 16.35 -5.36 -11.70
C ILE A 312 14.88 -5.69 -11.96
N GLU A 313 14.37 -6.72 -11.30
CA GLU A 313 12.99 -7.16 -11.48
C GLU A 313 11.99 -6.05 -11.13
N GLU A 314 11.12 -5.75 -12.07
CA GLU A 314 10.03 -4.79 -11.96
C GLU A 314 8.74 -5.43 -12.47
N ASN A 315 7.64 -5.27 -11.71
CA ASN A 315 6.34 -5.75 -12.15
C ASN A 315 5.70 -4.78 -13.15
N ASP A 316 5.08 -5.33 -14.18
CA ASP A 316 4.39 -4.53 -15.20
C ASP A 316 3.31 -3.65 -14.58
N PRO A 317 3.23 -2.36 -14.94
CA PRO A 317 2.14 -1.50 -14.49
C PRO A 317 0.82 -1.90 -15.13
N GLN A 318 -0.27 -1.45 -14.52
CA GLN A 318 -1.60 -1.62 -15.08
C GLN A 318 -2.35 -0.29 -15.09
N ILE A 319 -2.61 0.25 -16.27
CA ILE A 319 -3.58 1.32 -16.46
C ILE A 319 -4.98 0.69 -16.42
N ALA A 320 -5.94 1.36 -15.82
CA ALA A 320 -7.32 0.88 -15.78
C ALA A 320 -7.86 0.61 -17.20
N ASP A 321 -8.61 -0.48 -17.34
CA ASP A 321 -9.26 -0.93 -18.57
C ASP A 321 -10.80 -0.94 -18.44
N GLU A 322 -11.33 -0.46 -17.32
CA GLU A 322 -12.76 -0.37 -17.04
C GLU A 322 -13.11 0.86 -16.19
N TYR A 323 -14.37 1.28 -16.20
CA TYR A 323 -14.94 2.34 -15.36
C TYR A 323 -14.18 3.68 -15.41
N PRO A 324 -14.22 4.43 -16.52
CA PRO A 324 -13.42 5.65 -16.73
C PRO A 324 -13.65 6.73 -15.64
N VAL A 325 -14.83 6.82 -15.07
CA VAL A 325 -15.14 7.75 -13.97
C VAL A 325 -14.34 7.42 -12.71
N MET A 326 -14.21 6.13 -12.39
CA MET A 326 -13.39 5.68 -11.26
C MET A 326 -11.90 5.68 -11.59
N ALA A 327 -11.54 5.33 -12.81
CA ALA A 327 -10.17 5.37 -13.30
C ALA A 327 -9.57 6.78 -13.22
N ALA A 328 -10.37 7.82 -13.49
CA ALA A 328 -9.95 9.21 -13.44
C ALA A 328 -9.54 9.71 -12.03
N ILE A 329 -9.92 9.00 -10.96
CA ILE A 329 -9.45 9.28 -9.59
C ILE A 329 -8.37 8.31 -9.11
N GLY A 330 -7.82 7.50 -10.03
CA GLY A 330 -6.79 6.50 -9.72
C GLY A 330 -7.30 5.27 -8.99
N GLN A 331 -8.60 5.00 -9.13
CA GLN A 331 -9.27 3.78 -8.68
C GLN A 331 -9.58 2.86 -9.88
N SER A 332 -10.63 2.08 -9.82
CA SER A 332 -10.86 0.97 -10.75
C SER A 332 -9.75 -0.07 -10.57
N ASN A 333 -9.18 -0.60 -11.62
CA ASN A 333 -8.08 -1.58 -11.58
C ASN A 333 -6.71 -0.98 -11.93
N ASN A 334 -6.52 0.35 -11.79
CA ASN A 334 -5.20 0.97 -11.84
C ASN A 334 -4.27 0.36 -10.78
N ASN A 335 -3.03 0.00 -11.18
CA ASN A 335 -2.11 -0.67 -10.28
C ASN A 335 -0.64 -0.41 -10.67
N TYR A 336 0.12 0.29 -9.81
CA TYR A 336 1.47 0.76 -10.11
C TYR A 336 2.44 0.49 -8.96
N ALA A 337 3.70 0.20 -9.32
CA ALA A 337 4.81 0.19 -8.40
C ALA A 337 5.28 1.63 -8.11
N THR A 338 5.95 1.83 -6.98
CA THR A 338 6.42 3.17 -6.57
C THR A 338 7.40 3.77 -7.58
N ILE A 339 8.22 2.94 -8.22
CA ILE A 339 9.17 3.40 -9.26
C ILE A 339 8.46 3.99 -10.48
N GLN A 340 7.33 3.40 -10.89
CA GLN A 340 6.50 3.91 -11.99
C GLN A 340 5.87 5.26 -11.63
N LEU A 341 5.40 5.40 -10.38
CA LEU A 341 4.93 6.69 -9.87
C LEU A 341 6.07 7.71 -9.77
N GLY A 342 7.31 7.29 -9.46
CA GLY A 342 8.50 8.14 -9.46
C GLY A 342 8.80 8.69 -10.85
N ARG A 343 8.82 7.83 -11.87
CA ARG A 343 9.02 8.24 -13.27
C ARG A 343 7.96 9.23 -13.73
N TYR A 344 6.71 8.91 -13.48
CA TYR A 344 5.59 9.75 -13.86
C TYR A 344 5.61 11.13 -13.19
N VAL A 345 5.87 11.21 -11.87
CA VAL A 345 5.92 12.51 -11.18
C VAL A 345 7.13 13.34 -11.60
N SER A 346 8.26 12.70 -11.94
CA SER A 346 9.41 13.37 -12.54
C SER A 346 9.04 14.02 -13.88
N ALA A 347 8.28 13.29 -14.71
CA ALA A 347 7.77 13.82 -15.98
C ALA A 347 6.79 15.00 -15.78
N ILE A 348 5.96 14.97 -14.74
CA ILE A 348 5.14 16.13 -14.38
C ILE A 348 6.04 17.31 -13.98
N ALA A 349 7.04 17.10 -13.13
CA ALA A 349 7.90 18.13 -12.59
C ALA A 349 8.74 18.87 -13.66
N ASN A 350 9.02 18.22 -14.79
CA ASN A 350 9.84 18.75 -15.89
C ASN A 350 9.04 19.09 -17.16
N ASP A 351 7.74 19.32 -17.04
CA ASP A 351 6.85 19.67 -18.16
C ASP A 351 6.78 18.62 -19.28
N GLY A 352 6.93 17.33 -18.91
CA GLY A 352 6.57 16.21 -19.79
C GLY A 352 7.71 15.35 -20.32
N ASN A 353 8.97 15.52 -19.89
CA ASN A 353 10.03 14.59 -20.31
C ASN A 353 9.98 13.32 -19.47
N VAL A 354 9.68 12.20 -20.11
CA VAL A 354 9.65 10.86 -19.51
C VAL A 354 10.99 10.18 -19.75
N TYR A 355 11.71 9.86 -18.67
CA TYR A 355 13.00 9.20 -18.76
C TYR A 355 12.88 7.68 -18.68
N GLU A 356 13.77 6.98 -19.38
CA GLU A 356 14.08 5.58 -19.16
C GLU A 356 15.08 5.50 -17.99
N TYR A 357 14.74 4.74 -16.95
CA TYR A 357 15.58 4.64 -15.77
C TYR A 357 16.68 3.60 -15.94
N THR A 358 17.82 3.84 -15.29
CA THR A 358 18.92 2.89 -15.16
C THR A 358 19.51 2.99 -13.77
N LEU A 359 19.95 1.86 -13.21
CA LEU A 359 20.74 1.79 -11.98
C LEU A 359 22.25 1.87 -12.27
N LEU A 360 22.62 1.80 -13.55
CA LEU A 360 24.01 1.89 -13.97
C LEU A 360 24.38 3.34 -14.21
N SER A 361 25.46 3.79 -13.58
CA SER A 361 26.07 5.11 -13.83
C SER A 361 27.29 4.95 -14.70
N LYS A 362 28.22 4.02 -14.34
CA LYS A 362 29.44 3.75 -15.11
C LYS A 362 30.00 2.38 -14.81
N VAL A 363 30.79 1.86 -15.75
CA VAL A 363 31.66 0.71 -15.55
C VAL A 363 33.11 1.19 -15.51
N CYS A 364 33.86 0.75 -14.53
CA CYS A 364 35.29 1.07 -14.35
C CYS A 364 36.14 -0.19 -14.41
N ASP A 365 37.40 -0.05 -14.82
CA ASP A 365 38.43 -1.10 -14.65
C ASP A 365 38.89 -1.21 -13.19
N SER A 366 39.80 -2.14 -12.91
CA SER A 366 40.36 -2.34 -11.58
C SER A 366 41.17 -1.14 -11.02
N ASP A 367 41.61 -0.26 -11.91
CA ASP A 367 42.39 0.94 -11.57
C ASP A 367 41.49 2.18 -11.39
N GLY A 368 40.16 2.03 -11.57
CA GLY A 368 39.18 3.08 -11.43
C GLY A 368 38.94 3.92 -12.69
N ASN A 369 39.57 3.57 -13.83
CA ASN A 369 39.33 4.28 -15.08
C ASN A 369 37.96 3.92 -15.62
N THR A 370 37.19 4.93 -16.06
CA THR A 370 35.87 4.72 -16.63
C THR A 370 36.00 4.06 -18.00
N LEU A 371 35.37 2.90 -18.18
CA LEU A 371 35.29 2.16 -19.43
C LEU A 371 34.02 2.53 -20.21
N GLU A 372 32.92 2.72 -19.51
CA GLU A 372 31.61 3.04 -20.09
C GLU A 372 30.80 3.91 -19.13
N THR A 373 30.02 4.83 -19.67
CA THR A 373 29.11 5.69 -18.90
C THR A 373 27.69 5.49 -19.41
N TYR A 374 26.73 5.40 -18.50
CA TYR A 374 25.31 5.26 -18.78
C TYR A 374 24.60 6.53 -18.35
N GLU A 375 23.94 7.15 -19.32
CA GLU A 375 23.16 8.37 -19.13
C GLU A 375 21.67 8.02 -19.27
N PRO A 376 20.79 8.55 -18.40
CA PRO A 376 19.36 8.39 -18.58
C PRO A 376 18.92 8.95 -19.95
N LYS A 377 17.97 8.28 -20.58
CA LYS A 377 17.48 8.65 -21.89
C LYS A 377 16.04 9.17 -21.78
N VAL A 378 15.75 10.25 -22.50
CA VAL A 378 14.36 10.67 -22.69
C VAL A 378 13.70 9.63 -23.60
N ARG A 379 12.74 8.90 -23.06
CA ARG A 379 11.94 7.91 -23.76
C ARG A 379 10.84 8.59 -24.59
N ASN A 380 10.17 9.55 -23.98
CA ASN A 380 9.07 10.28 -24.57
C ASN A 380 9.01 11.71 -24.02
N THR A 381 8.44 12.61 -24.80
CA THR A 381 8.12 13.98 -24.38
C THR A 381 6.64 14.24 -24.59
N VAL A 382 5.96 14.66 -23.53
CA VAL A 382 4.53 14.99 -23.53
C VAL A 382 4.35 16.42 -23.99
N ASP A 383 4.17 16.65 -25.30
CA ASP A 383 4.03 17.95 -25.94
C ASP A 383 2.57 18.36 -26.21
N VAL A 384 1.62 17.74 -25.49
CA VAL A 384 0.18 17.94 -25.67
C VAL A 384 -0.41 19.11 -24.88
N LEU A 385 0.36 19.69 -23.96
CA LEU A 385 -0.02 20.81 -23.13
C LEU A 385 0.88 22.02 -23.41
N ASP A 386 0.31 23.21 -23.34
CA ASP A 386 1.10 24.44 -23.33
C ASP A 386 1.59 24.79 -21.90
N THR A 387 2.51 25.75 -21.80
CA THR A 387 3.10 26.19 -20.53
C THR A 387 2.04 26.65 -19.51
N THR A 388 0.93 27.25 -19.97
CA THR A 388 -0.12 27.72 -19.04
C THR A 388 -0.92 26.57 -18.47
N GLN A 389 -1.10 25.50 -19.25
CA GLN A 389 -1.77 24.28 -18.81
C GLN A 389 -0.88 23.48 -17.82
N TRP A 390 0.42 23.37 -18.10
CA TRP A 390 1.38 22.80 -17.13
C TRP A 390 1.40 23.59 -15.84
N ASN A 391 1.51 24.91 -15.90
CA ASN A 391 1.48 25.78 -14.74
C ASN A 391 0.20 25.63 -13.88
N ALA A 392 -0.94 25.33 -14.50
CA ALA A 392 -2.18 25.09 -13.74
C ALA A 392 -2.10 23.80 -12.91
N ILE A 393 -1.47 22.74 -13.43
CA ILE A 393 -1.23 21.49 -12.72
C ILE A 393 -0.23 21.73 -11.58
N HIS A 394 0.91 22.38 -11.85
CA HIS A 394 1.93 22.74 -10.86
C HIS A 394 1.35 23.60 -9.72
N THR A 395 0.56 24.60 -10.07
CA THR A 395 -0.15 25.44 -9.10
C THR A 395 -1.07 24.60 -8.22
N GLY A 396 -1.84 23.68 -8.81
CA GLY A 396 -2.67 22.78 -8.06
C GLY A 396 -1.88 21.93 -7.07
N MET A 397 -0.73 21.36 -7.51
CA MET A 397 0.16 20.57 -6.67
C MET A 397 0.81 21.40 -5.55
N ARG A 398 1.19 22.66 -5.85
CA ARG A 398 1.70 23.59 -4.84
C ARG A 398 0.66 23.89 -3.77
N MET A 399 -0.56 24.19 -4.18
CA MET A 399 -1.68 24.47 -3.28
C MET A 399 -2.07 23.27 -2.40
N VAL A 400 -1.81 22.02 -2.83
CA VAL A 400 -1.96 20.83 -1.96
C VAL A 400 -1.02 20.93 -0.79
N VAL A 401 0.28 21.17 -1.05
CA VAL A 401 1.32 21.22 -0.02
C VAL A 401 1.11 22.39 0.95
N GLU A 402 0.65 23.53 0.45
CA GLU A 402 0.31 24.69 1.28
C GLU A 402 -0.82 24.42 2.30
N LYS A 403 -1.66 23.43 2.04
CA LYS A 403 -2.71 22.99 2.98
C LYS A 403 -2.23 21.95 4.00
N LEU A 404 -1.08 21.32 3.76
CA LEU A 404 -0.55 20.29 4.64
C LEU A 404 0.23 20.94 5.79
N SER A 405 -0.27 20.78 7.01
CA SER A 405 0.41 21.29 8.22
C SER A 405 1.83 20.74 8.37
N THR A 406 2.10 19.57 7.83
CA THR A 406 3.42 18.93 7.75
C THR A 406 4.49 19.86 7.14
N PHE A 407 4.13 20.70 6.17
CA PHE A 407 5.05 21.60 5.48
C PHE A 407 4.98 23.05 6.00
N ASN A 408 4.27 23.31 7.10
CA ASN A 408 4.29 24.64 7.73
C ASN A 408 5.72 25.01 8.09
N ASP A 409 6.11 26.25 7.77
CA ASP A 409 7.45 26.79 8.03
C ASP A 409 8.61 26.02 7.37
N PHE A 410 8.33 25.09 6.46
CA PHE A 410 9.36 24.41 5.69
C PHE A 410 10.00 25.38 4.69
N PRO A 411 11.36 25.57 4.74
CA PRO A 411 11.99 26.66 4.01
C PRO A 411 12.06 26.45 2.49
N ILE A 412 11.81 25.23 2.01
CA ILE A 412 11.82 24.88 0.59
C ILE A 412 10.38 24.75 0.10
N GLU A 413 10.05 25.44 -0.99
CA GLU A 413 8.73 25.30 -1.60
C GLU A 413 8.61 23.96 -2.30
N VAL A 414 7.65 23.16 -1.85
CA VAL A 414 7.36 21.83 -2.39
C VAL A 414 6.03 21.86 -3.14
N ALA A 415 5.95 21.14 -4.25
CA ALA A 415 4.69 20.82 -4.91
C ALA A 415 4.46 19.30 -4.89
N GLY A 416 3.23 18.88 -4.65
CA GLY A 416 2.98 17.45 -4.55
C GLY A 416 1.51 17.09 -4.49
N LYS A 417 1.25 15.79 -4.44
CA LYS A 417 -0.10 15.23 -4.32
C LYS A 417 -0.09 14.06 -3.36
N THR A 418 -0.97 14.12 -2.37
CA THR A 418 -1.29 13.00 -1.48
C THR A 418 -2.16 11.98 -2.20
N GLY A 419 -2.01 10.72 -1.85
CA GLY A 419 -2.85 9.63 -2.32
C GLY A 419 -3.17 8.66 -1.20
N THR A 420 -4.41 8.20 -1.21
CA THR A 420 -4.91 7.16 -0.32
C THR A 420 -5.48 6.05 -1.17
N ALA A 421 -5.00 4.84 -0.97
CA ALA A 421 -5.43 3.68 -1.73
C ALA A 421 -5.98 2.61 -0.78
N GLN A 422 -7.25 2.29 -0.93
CA GLN A 422 -7.89 1.21 -0.19
C GLN A 422 -7.64 -0.12 -0.90
N GLN A 423 -7.03 -1.07 -0.21
CA GLN A 423 -6.83 -2.44 -0.71
C GLN A 423 -7.74 -3.45 0.00
N SER A 424 -8.04 -3.21 1.27
CA SER A 424 -8.86 -4.09 2.08
C SER A 424 -9.80 -3.27 2.97
N PRO A 425 -11.07 -3.69 3.15
CA PRO A 425 -11.99 -3.01 4.07
C PRO A 425 -11.61 -3.21 5.55
N ASN A 426 -10.75 -4.19 5.85
CA ASN A 426 -10.39 -4.60 7.22
C ASN A 426 -8.99 -4.12 7.65
N ARG A 427 -8.27 -3.40 6.79
CA ARG A 427 -6.94 -2.83 7.08
C ARG A 427 -6.92 -1.35 6.72
N PRO A 428 -6.03 -0.56 7.35
CA PRO A 428 -5.82 0.84 6.98
C PRO A 428 -5.50 1.00 5.50
N ASN A 429 -5.73 2.18 4.97
CA ASN A 429 -5.37 2.51 3.60
C ASN A 429 -3.84 2.61 3.43
N HIS A 430 -3.35 2.37 2.22
CA HIS A 430 -1.98 2.74 1.88
C HIS A 430 -1.85 4.26 1.82
N ALA A 431 -0.75 4.77 2.38
CA ALA A 431 -0.41 6.18 2.31
C ALA A 431 0.59 6.40 1.16
N LEU A 432 0.26 7.33 0.26
CA LEU A 432 1.10 7.71 -0.86
C LEU A 432 1.32 9.22 -0.87
N PHE A 433 2.51 9.61 -1.32
CA PHE A 433 2.80 10.98 -1.69
C PHE A 433 3.71 10.98 -2.92
N VAL A 434 3.40 11.84 -3.88
CA VAL A 434 4.26 12.14 -5.02
C VAL A 434 4.46 13.65 -5.10
N GLY A 435 5.67 14.10 -5.41
CA GLY A 435 5.95 15.52 -5.44
C GLY A 435 7.35 15.84 -5.92
N TYR A 436 7.69 17.11 -5.88
CA TYR A 436 9.00 17.60 -6.28
C TYR A 436 9.37 18.90 -5.54
N ALA A 437 10.63 19.20 -5.52
CA ALA A 437 11.17 20.42 -4.91
C ALA A 437 12.48 20.85 -5.61
N PRO A 438 12.80 22.19 -5.61
CA PRO A 438 11.90 23.30 -5.27
C PRO A 438 10.76 23.46 -6.29
N TYR A 439 9.66 24.12 -5.90
CA TYR A 439 8.51 24.34 -6.79
C TYR A 439 8.85 25.16 -8.04
N SER A 440 9.66 26.23 -7.87
CA SER A 440 9.96 27.18 -8.94
C SER A 440 11.04 26.71 -9.91
N ASP A 441 11.95 25.81 -9.50
CA ASP A 441 13.02 25.22 -10.30
C ASP A 441 13.27 23.79 -9.80
N PRO A 442 12.47 22.82 -10.24
CA PRO A 442 12.53 21.46 -9.74
C PRO A 442 13.91 20.82 -9.88
N GLU A 443 14.47 20.33 -8.78
CA GLU A 443 15.73 19.60 -8.74
C GLU A 443 15.48 18.11 -8.55
N ILE A 444 14.69 17.75 -7.54
CA ILE A 444 14.36 16.34 -7.28
C ILE A 444 12.86 16.12 -7.23
N SER A 445 12.44 14.97 -7.73
CA SER A 445 11.10 14.43 -7.54
C SER A 445 11.14 13.22 -6.61
N ILE A 446 10.04 12.97 -5.93
CA ILE A 446 9.87 11.89 -4.97
C ILE A 446 8.54 11.19 -5.18
N ALA A 447 8.57 9.86 -5.09
CA ALA A 447 7.38 9.03 -4.89
C ALA A 447 7.57 8.16 -3.67
N THR A 448 6.59 8.15 -2.76
CA THR A 448 6.61 7.35 -1.54
C THR A 448 5.33 6.56 -1.38
N ARG A 449 5.48 5.35 -0.85
CA ARG A 449 4.37 4.49 -0.45
C ARG A 449 4.67 3.89 0.92
N ILE A 450 3.71 4.00 1.85
CA ILE A 450 3.74 3.32 3.14
C ILE A 450 2.55 2.35 3.16
N ALA A 451 2.84 1.05 3.20
CA ALA A 451 1.80 0.03 3.19
C ALA A 451 0.96 0.12 4.47
N PHE A 452 -0.35 0.25 4.29
CA PHE A 452 -1.30 0.41 5.41
C PHE A 452 -0.90 1.54 6.36
N GLY A 453 -0.43 2.63 5.77
CA GLY A 453 0.14 3.79 6.49
C GLY A 453 -0.91 4.72 7.11
N TYR A 454 -2.17 4.32 7.18
CA TYR A 454 -3.33 5.02 7.74
C TYR A 454 -3.74 6.26 6.95
N THR A 455 -2.94 7.31 6.95
CA THR A 455 -3.23 8.59 6.30
C THR A 455 -2.09 8.98 5.37
N SER A 456 -2.43 9.60 4.26
CA SER A 456 -1.47 10.13 3.29
C SER A 456 -0.52 11.19 3.89
N HIS A 457 -0.89 11.82 5.02
CA HIS A 457 -0.03 12.74 5.75
C HIS A 457 1.28 12.07 6.21
N ASN A 458 1.25 10.79 6.59
CA ASN A 458 2.46 10.05 6.98
C ASN A 458 3.45 9.91 5.81
N ALA A 459 2.95 9.69 4.59
CA ALA A 459 3.80 9.66 3.39
C ALA A 459 4.33 11.06 3.03
N ALA A 460 3.55 12.10 3.25
CA ALA A 460 3.97 13.48 3.06
C ALA A 460 5.03 13.93 4.09
N GLU A 461 4.89 13.52 5.36
CA GLU A 461 5.89 13.74 6.40
C GLU A 461 7.22 13.04 6.07
N TYR A 462 7.15 11.79 5.64
CA TYR A 462 8.34 11.08 5.17
C TYR A 462 9.01 11.82 4.00
N ALA A 463 8.25 12.27 3.02
CA ALA A 463 8.79 13.03 1.89
C ALA A 463 9.42 14.36 2.34
N LYS A 464 8.81 15.08 3.29
CA LYS A 464 9.40 16.30 3.90
C LYS A 464 10.76 15.98 4.53
N ASN A 465 10.89 14.88 5.26
CA ASN A 465 12.13 14.48 5.90
C ASN A 465 13.22 14.19 4.86
N VAL A 466 12.87 13.56 3.74
CA VAL A 466 13.78 13.33 2.61
C VAL A 466 14.23 14.67 2.00
N PHE A 467 13.30 15.60 1.74
CA PHE A 467 13.63 16.94 1.26
C PHE A 467 14.50 17.71 2.27
N SER A 468 14.20 17.60 3.57
CA SER A 468 15.00 18.23 4.64
C SER A 468 16.46 17.78 4.59
N TYR A 469 16.68 16.48 4.42
CA TYR A 469 18.02 15.93 4.31
C TYR A 469 18.73 16.37 3.02
N TYR A 470 18.06 16.24 1.88
CA TYR A 470 18.64 16.55 0.58
C TYR A 470 19.06 18.01 0.45
N PHE A 471 18.22 18.94 0.92
CA PHE A 471 18.51 20.38 0.88
C PHE A 471 19.29 20.90 2.10
N GLY A 472 19.74 20.02 2.98
CA GLY A 472 20.55 20.39 4.15
C GLY A 472 19.80 21.25 5.19
N VAL A 473 18.48 21.09 5.28
CA VAL A 473 17.64 21.78 6.29
C VAL A 473 17.81 21.15 7.65
N GLN A 474 17.90 19.80 7.69
CA GLN A 474 18.17 19.00 8.86
C GLN A 474 19.17 17.89 8.51
N ASP A 475 19.99 17.48 9.47
CA ASP A 475 20.90 16.37 9.27
C ASP A 475 20.22 15.01 9.57
N ALA A 476 20.92 13.92 9.24
CA ALA A 476 20.37 12.57 9.43
C ALA A 476 20.14 12.23 10.91
N GLU A 477 20.94 12.74 11.84
CA GLU A 477 20.82 12.47 13.27
C GLU A 477 19.56 13.14 13.85
N GLU A 478 19.26 14.35 13.41
CA GLU A 478 18.03 15.07 13.80
C GLU A 478 16.77 14.37 13.27
N LEU A 479 16.82 13.90 12.00
CA LEU A 479 15.69 13.26 11.35
C LEU A 479 15.41 11.85 11.90
N LEU A 480 16.46 11.09 12.26
CA LEU A 480 16.35 9.71 12.76
C LEU A 480 16.10 9.64 14.28
N ASN A 481 15.36 10.59 14.82
CA ASN A 481 15.04 10.65 16.26
C ASN A 481 14.00 9.59 16.72
N GLY A 482 13.42 8.83 15.79
CA GLY A 482 12.48 7.75 16.06
C GLY A 482 11.08 8.20 16.52
N GLN A 483 10.73 9.47 16.30
CA GLN A 483 9.41 10.01 16.61
C GLN A 483 8.79 10.60 15.34
N ALA A 484 7.52 10.25 15.07
CA ALA A 484 6.75 10.93 14.05
C ALA A 484 6.29 12.31 14.60
N GLU A 485 6.32 13.35 13.76
CA GLU A 485 5.89 14.70 14.14
C GLU A 485 4.39 14.74 14.42
N ASN A 486 3.61 13.98 13.66
CA ASN A 486 2.16 13.88 13.78
C ASN A 486 1.77 12.53 14.36
N VAL A 487 1.92 12.35 15.67
CA VAL A 487 1.26 11.25 16.38
C VAL A 487 -0.21 11.64 16.51
N GLY A 488 -0.93 11.66 15.39
CA GLY A 488 -2.37 11.86 15.41
C GLY A 488 -3.00 10.78 16.28
N GLU A 489 -4.00 11.16 17.09
CA GLU A 489 -4.87 10.19 17.72
C GLU A 489 -5.27 9.18 16.62
N SER A 490 -5.22 7.89 16.97
CA SER A 490 -5.66 6.80 16.09
C SER A 490 -7.15 6.98 15.81
N SER A 491 -7.48 7.95 14.97
CA SER A 491 -8.80 7.99 14.39
C SER A 491 -8.86 6.80 13.43
N ASN A 492 -9.74 5.86 13.67
CA ASN A 492 -10.20 4.88 12.70
C ASN A 492 -10.90 5.59 11.50
N SER A 493 -10.46 6.80 11.17
CA SER A 493 -10.96 7.52 10.02
C SER A 493 -10.29 6.96 8.77
N PHE A 494 -11.02 6.13 8.06
CA PHE A 494 -10.75 5.67 6.70
C PHE A 494 -10.86 6.81 5.67
N ASN A 495 -10.56 8.06 6.05
CA ASN A 495 -10.82 9.23 5.22
C ASN A 495 -9.57 10.08 5.12
N ASP A 496 -9.26 10.50 3.89
CA ASP A 496 -8.36 11.62 3.59
C ASP A 496 -8.90 12.93 4.10
#